data_abfc04f2e0db3177f60393d7f59a1369
#
_entry.id   abfc04f2e0db3177f60393d7f59a1369
#
_cell.length_a   1.000
_cell.length_b   1.000
_cell.length_c   1.000
_cell.angle_alpha   90.00
_cell.angle_beta   90.00
_cell.angle_gamma   90.00
#
_symmetry.space_group_name_H-M   'P 1'
#
loop_
_entity.id
_entity.type
_entity.pdbx_description
1 polymer ?
#
loop_
_entity_poly.entity_id
_entity_poly.type
_entity_poly.pdbx_seq_one_letter_code
_entity_poly.pdbx_strand_id
1 'polypeptide(L)'
;MKTEPQPSDREVLAGLVERVTYQNADNGFCVIRVKARGHRDLVTVVGHAAVICAGEWITAAGDWANDRTYGQQFKARFLKTSAPTSLEGIEKYLGSGMIRGIGPVYAKKLLRAFGDKVFDVIEAEPGRLQDVDGIGPVRANRIVVGWAEQKVVREIMVFLHSHGVGSARAVRIYKTYGADAVQVMSENPYRLARDIRGIGFKTADAIAMKLGVEKTAMIRVRAGISYALTEAMDEGHCGLPTAELAPLAEGLLDVPQDLICTALDLELADGTVIADRLGETACVFLAGLYRAERAIAERLLTLIKGRLPWPWIDPDKAIPGSSSAPV
;
A
#
# COMPACT_ATOMS: atom_id res chain seq x y z
N MET A 1 -3.20 27.62 21.83
CA MET A 1 -3.54 27.56 20.40
C MET A 1 -2.25 27.28 19.62
N LYS A 2 -2.02 26.06 19.17
CA LYS A 2 -0.91 25.74 18.26
C LYS A 2 -1.46 25.93 16.85
N THR A 3 -0.95 26.91 16.14
CA THR A 3 -1.27 27.19 14.73
C THR A 3 -0.85 26.00 13.90
N GLU A 4 -1.79 25.36 13.19
CA GLU A 4 -1.46 24.37 12.17
C GLU A 4 -0.62 25.04 11.07
N PRO A 5 0.48 24.44 10.60
CA PRO A 5 1.27 24.99 9.52
C PRO A 5 0.45 24.98 8.23
N GLN A 6 0.34 26.12 7.58
CA GLN A 6 -0.28 26.26 6.27
C GLN A 6 0.48 25.43 5.20
N PRO A 7 -0.19 24.95 4.13
CA PRO A 7 0.40 24.02 3.16
C PRO A 7 1.41 24.64 2.16
N SER A 8 1.94 25.85 2.42
CA SER A 8 2.77 26.61 1.47
C SER A 8 4.29 26.49 1.62
N ASP A 9 4.83 25.74 2.61
CA ASP A 9 6.27 25.66 2.87
C ASP A 9 6.92 24.29 2.50
N ARG A 10 6.37 23.58 1.55
CA ARG A 10 7.03 22.36 1.10
C ARG A 10 8.07 22.67 0.05
N GLU A 11 9.32 22.40 0.36
CA GLU A 11 10.39 22.51 -0.62
C GLU A 11 10.27 21.41 -1.69
N VAL A 12 10.55 21.79 -2.93
CA VAL A 12 10.58 20.88 -4.08
C VAL A 12 12.03 20.69 -4.51
N LEU A 13 12.46 19.45 -4.56
CA LEU A 13 13.78 19.05 -5.03
C LEU A 13 13.62 18.22 -6.31
N ALA A 14 14.36 18.59 -7.36
CA ALA A 14 14.38 17.83 -8.60
C ALA A 14 15.82 17.57 -9.06
N GLY A 15 16.08 16.38 -9.59
CA GLY A 15 17.40 16.02 -10.03
C GLY A 15 17.53 14.60 -10.57
N LEU A 16 18.74 14.28 -11.03
CA LEU A 16 19.12 12.97 -11.53
C LEU A 16 19.55 12.07 -10.40
N VAL A 17 19.04 10.87 -10.35
CA VAL A 17 19.50 9.82 -9.42
C VAL A 17 20.88 9.35 -9.85
N GLU A 18 21.87 9.69 -9.06
CA GLU A 18 23.26 9.27 -9.31
C GLU A 18 23.48 7.81 -8.93
N ARG A 19 22.94 7.43 -7.76
CA ARG A 19 22.96 6.05 -7.29
C ARG A 19 21.86 5.79 -6.25
N VAL A 20 21.41 4.55 -6.19
CA VAL A 20 20.57 4.03 -5.12
C VAL A 20 21.49 3.45 -4.04
N THR A 21 21.45 4.02 -2.83
CA THR A 21 22.26 3.55 -1.70
C THR A 21 21.58 2.40 -0.98
N TYR A 22 20.24 2.48 -0.86
CA TYR A 22 19.43 1.46 -0.24
C TYR A 22 18.02 1.46 -0.83
N GLN A 23 17.43 0.28 -1.03
CA GLN A 23 16.02 0.11 -1.35
C GLN A 23 15.49 -1.13 -0.68
N ASN A 24 14.37 -0.98 0.02
CA ASN A 24 13.60 -2.09 0.57
C ASN A 24 12.53 -2.48 -0.44
N ALA A 25 12.59 -3.71 -0.94
CA ALA A 25 11.67 -4.20 -1.96
C ALA A 25 10.23 -4.38 -1.43
N ASP A 26 10.02 -4.59 -0.11
CA ASP A 26 8.69 -4.88 0.44
C ASP A 26 7.84 -3.63 0.62
N ASN A 27 8.45 -2.54 1.11
CA ASN A 27 7.74 -1.31 1.42
C ASN A 27 8.12 -0.11 0.54
N GLY A 28 9.10 -0.31 -0.36
CA GLY A 28 9.60 0.71 -1.28
C GLY A 28 10.41 1.83 -0.63
N PHE A 29 10.74 1.72 0.67
CA PHE A 29 11.63 2.68 1.31
C PHE A 29 12.96 2.73 0.59
N CYS A 30 13.43 3.94 0.25
CA CYS A 30 14.67 4.11 -0.48
C CYS A 30 15.50 5.28 0.05
N VAL A 31 16.82 5.11 -0.05
CA VAL A 31 17.81 6.16 0.18
C VAL A 31 18.61 6.29 -1.11
N ILE A 32 18.59 7.47 -1.69
CA ILE A 32 19.20 7.76 -2.99
C ILE A 32 20.12 8.97 -2.91
N ARG A 33 21.13 8.99 -3.76
CA ARG A 33 22.01 10.15 -3.96
C ARG A 33 21.63 10.82 -5.26
N VAL A 34 21.28 12.09 -5.19
CA VAL A 34 20.68 12.86 -6.28
C VAL A 34 21.56 14.04 -6.64
N LYS A 35 21.85 14.20 -7.93
CA LYS A 35 22.44 15.41 -8.48
C LYS A 35 21.30 16.42 -8.69
N ALA A 36 20.99 17.16 -7.62
CA ALA A 36 19.85 18.05 -7.58
C ALA A 36 20.17 19.42 -8.17
N ARG A 37 19.16 20.05 -8.81
CA ARG A 37 19.30 21.42 -9.33
C ARG A 37 19.56 22.38 -8.16
N GLY A 38 20.48 23.30 -8.33
CA GLY A 38 20.83 24.31 -7.32
C GLY A 38 21.77 23.81 -6.22
N HIS A 39 22.19 22.56 -6.24
CA HIS A 39 23.14 21.98 -5.27
C HIS A 39 24.44 21.58 -5.96
N ARG A 40 25.59 21.91 -5.32
CA ARG A 40 26.93 21.53 -5.81
C ARG A 40 27.20 20.05 -5.55
N ASP A 41 26.84 19.60 -4.37
CA ASP A 41 27.09 18.24 -3.90
C ASP A 41 25.86 17.35 -4.09
N LEU A 42 26.07 16.03 -4.09
CA LEU A 42 24.98 15.08 -4.15
C LEU A 42 24.12 15.16 -2.90
N VAL A 43 22.84 15.36 -3.08
CA VAL A 43 21.85 15.38 -2.01
C VAL A 43 21.42 13.96 -1.66
N THR A 44 21.36 13.66 -0.36
CA THR A 44 20.74 12.43 0.12
C THR A 44 19.24 12.65 0.21
N VAL A 45 18.47 11.89 -0.57
CA VAL A 45 16.99 11.89 -0.51
C VAL A 45 16.52 10.58 0.10
N VAL A 46 15.65 10.68 1.09
CA VAL A 46 15.02 9.55 1.77
C VAL A 46 13.53 9.58 1.47
N GLY A 47 12.98 8.49 0.94
CA GLY A 47 11.57 8.45 0.54
C GLY A 47 11.08 7.05 0.23
N HIS A 48 10.02 6.98 -0.57
CA HIS A 48 9.45 5.71 -1.01
C HIS A 48 9.22 5.76 -2.53
N ALA A 49 9.68 4.72 -3.21
CA ALA A 49 9.44 4.49 -4.64
C ALA A 49 9.15 3.00 -4.87
N ALA A 50 8.22 2.70 -5.78
CA ALA A 50 7.90 1.31 -6.14
C ALA A 50 9.12 0.63 -6.77
N VAL A 51 9.76 1.35 -7.67
CA VAL A 51 11.02 1.01 -8.30
C VAL A 51 11.81 2.30 -8.48
N ILE A 52 13.10 2.26 -8.25
CA ILE A 52 14.00 3.39 -8.48
C ILE A 52 15.39 2.89 -8.87
N CYS A 53 16.01 3.54 -9.84
CA CYS A 53 17.36 3.20 -10.27
C CYS A 53 18.18 4.43 -10.62
N ALA A 54 19.51 4.22 -10.74
CA ALA A 54 20.41 5.25 -11.22
C ALA A 54 19.99 5.70 -12.63
N GLY A 55 20.12 7.01 -12.90
CA GLY A 55 19.77 7.59 -14.18
C GLY A 55 18.34 8.12 -14.27
N GLU A 56 17.40 7.69 -13.40
CA GLU A 56 16.06 8.28 -13.38
C GLU A 56 16.09 9.75 -12.92
N TRP A 57 15.16 10.51 -13.44
CA TRP A 57 14.89 11.86 -12.98
C TRP A 57 13.83 11.80 -11.88
N ILE A 58 14.09 12.47 -10.76
CA ILE A 58 13.10 12.58 -9.69
C ILE A 58 12.60 14.01 -9.52
N THR A 59 11.35 14.08 -9.04
CA THR A 59 10.77 15.28 -8.41
C THR A 59 10.26 14.84 -7.04
N ALA A 60 10.76 15.47 -6.00
CA ALA A 60 10.42 15.17 -4.62
C ALA A 60 9.91 16.43 -3.91
N ALA A 61 8.87 16.29 -3.09
CA ALA A 61 8.41 17.33 -2.18
C ALA A 61 8.52 16.83 -0.74
N GLY A 62 9.09 17.65 0.14
CA GLY A 62 9.38 17.24 1.50
C GLY A 62 10.08 18.31 2.31
N ASP A 63 10.80 17.87 3.31
CA ASP A 63 11.46 18.72 4.29
C ASP A 63 12.92 18.30 4.46
N TRP A 64 13.79 19.28 4.70
CA TRP A 64 15.16 19.02 5.12
C TRP A 64 15.20 18.54 6.56
N ALA A 65 15.98 17.53 6.83
CA ALA A 65 16.23 17.02 8.17
C ALA A 65 17.71 16.77 8.37
N ASN A 66 18.21 17.10 9.53
CA ASN A 66 19.58 16.79 9.91
C ASN A 66 19.58 15.52 10.77
N ASP A 67 20.09 14.43 10.20
CA ASP A 67 20.26 13.16 10.89
C ASP A 67 21.60 13.15 11.64
N ARG A 68 21.59 12.65 12.88
CA ARG A 68 22.80 12.65 13.72
C ARG A 68 23.93 11.79 13.14
N THR A 69 23.58 10.74 12.42
CA THR A 69 24.54 9.77 11.86
C THR A 69 24.87 10.06 10.40
N TYR A 70 23.87 10.48 9.62
CA TYR A 70 23.98 10.58 8.16
C TYR A 70 24.00 12.03 7.65
N GLY A 71 23.97 13.02 8.54
CA GLY A 71 24.00 14.44 8.19
C GLY A 71 22.70 14.95 7.55
N GLN A 72 22.83 15.97 6.72
CA GLN A 72 21.68 16.62 6.09
C GLN A 72 21.07 15.72 5.03
N GLN A 73 19.75 15.51 5.11
CA GLN A 73 18.93 14.69 4.22
C GLN A 73 17.65 15.42 3.83
N PHE A 74 17.17 15.17 2.61
CA PHE A 74 15.86 15.60 2.18
C PHE A 74 14.86 14.44 2.39
N LYS A 75 13.92 14.59 3.33
CA LYS A 75 12.88 13.59 3.62
C LYS A 75 11.69 13.83 2.71
N ALA A 76 11.60 13.06 1.64
CA ALA A 76 10.54 13.14 0.67
C ALA A 76 9.24 12.51 1.20
N ARG A 77 8.20 13.31 1.34
CA ARG A 77 6.82 12.83 1.57
C ARG A 77 6.15 12.41 0.27
N PHE A 78 6.54 13.06 -0.81
CA PHE A 78 6.16 12.76 -2.19
C PHE A 78 7.43 12.58 -3.01
N LEU A 79 7.49 11.50 -3.80
CA LEU A 79 8.58 11.20 -4.71
C LEU A 79 8.02 10.60 -5.99
N LYS A 80 8.24 11.31 -7.10
CA LYS A 80 7.87 10.89 -8.44
C LYS A 80 9.13 10.62 -9.23
N THR A 81 9.18 9.49 -9.92
CA THR A 81 10.23 9.15 -10.88
C THR A 81 9.75 9.39 -12.30
N SER A 82 10.65 9.72 -13.18
CA SER A 82 10.42 9.81 -14.62
C SER A 82 11.61 9.26 -15.39
N ALA A 83 11.36 8.80 -16.61
CA ALA A 83 12.42 8.36 -17.49
C ALA A 83 13.40 9.52 -17.77
N PRO A 84 14.69 9.22 -17.84
CA PRO A 84 15.70 10.24 -18.14
C PRO A 84 15.58 10.75 -19.58
N THR A 85 15.87 12.04 -19.76
CA THR A 85 15.89 12.69 -21.07
C THR A 85 17.31 13.09 -21.50
N SER A 86 18.26 13.11 -20.58
CA SER A 86 19.66 13.39 -20.89
C SER A 86 20.43 12.13 -21.25
N LEU A 87 21.39 12.24 -22.16
CA LEU A 87 22.24 11.10 -22.58
C LEU A 87 22.92 10.43 -21.37
N GLU A 88 23.44 11.22 -20.42
CA GLU A 88 24.04 10.71 -19.17
C GLU A 88 23.02 9.90 -18.34
N GLY A 89 21.81 10.43 -18.21
CA GLY A 89 20.74 9.75 -17.48
C GLY A 89 20.30 8.45 -18.16
N ILE A 90 20.12 8.48 -19.48
CA ILE A 90 19.74 7.31 -20.27
C ILE A 90 20.81 6.22 -20.17
N GLU A 91 22.11 6.59 -20.26
CA GLU A 91 23.20 5.63 -20.09
C GLU A 91 23.15 4.94 -18.73
N LYS A 92 23.05 5.71 -17.64
CA LYS A 92 22.95 5.19 -16.28
C LYS A 92 21.72 4.32 -16.08
N TYR A 93 20.57 4.77 -16.60
CA TYR A 93 19.32 4.04 -16.50
C TYR A 93 19.40 2.66 -17.17
N LEU A 94 19.79 2.63 -18.44
CA LEU A 94 19.95 1.38 -19.18
C LEU A 94 21.02 0.48 -18.57
N GLY A 95 22.12 1.08 -18.07
CA GLY A 95 23.24 0.38 -17.45
C GLY A 95 22.99 -0.08 -16.01
N SER A 96 21.91 0.36 -15.38
CA SER A 96 21.59 0.09 -13.96
C SER A 96 21.29 -1.38 -13.63
N GLY A 97 21.01 -2.20 -14.67
CA GLY A 97 20.57 -3.59 -14.50
C GLY A 97 19.04 -3.72 -14.34
N MET A 98 18.29 -2.62 -14.36
CA MET A 98 16.83 -2.62 -14.29
C MET A 98 16.20 -3.41 -15.44
N ILE A 99 16.77 -3.28 -16.64
CA ILE A 99 16.36 -4.07 -17.79
C ILE A 99 17.28 -5.29 -17.89
N ARG A 100 16.73 -6.47 -17.65
CA ARG A 100 17.48 -7.73 -17.70
C ARG A 100 18.16 -7.93 -19.08
N GLY A 101 19.46 -8.10 -19.07
CA GLY A 101 20.27 -8.30 -20.29
C GLY A 101 20.89 -7.04 -20.87
N ILE A 102 20.67 -5.85 -20.26
CA ILE A 102 21.43 -4.64 -20.53
C ILE A 102 22.33 -4.34 -19.34
N GLY A 103 23.64 -4.31 -19.58
CA GLY A 103 24.62 -3.77 -18.66
C GLY A 103 25.27 -2.52 -19.27
N PRO A 104 26.23 -1.90 -18.58
CA PRO A 104 26.87 -0.63 -19.02
C PRO A 104 27.42 -0.67 -20.45
N VAL A 105 27.93 -1.83 -20.90
CA VAL A 105 28.48 -2.01 -22.25
C VAL A 105 27.38 -1.87 -23.31
N TYR A 106 26.24 -2.53 -23.11
CA TYR A 106 25.12 -2.45 -24.06
C TYR A 106 24.39 -1.13 -23.99
N ALA A 107 24.30 -0.52 -22.81
CA ALA A 107 23.78 0.83 -22.64
C ALA A 107 24.55 1.82 -23.54
N LYS A 108 25.90 1.78 -23.50
CA LYS A 108 26.75 2.61 -24.38
C LYS A 108 26.54 2.32 -25.86
N LYS A 109 26.42 1.04 -26.26
CA LYS A 109 26.17 0.66 -27.65
C LYS A 109 24.81 1.21 -28.15
N LEU A 110 23.75 1.06 -27.35
CA LEU A 110 22.42 1.58 -27.66
C LEU A 110 22.41 3.11 -27.79
N LEU A 111 23.09 3.81 -26.90
CA LEU A 111 23.18 5.27 -26.99
C LEU A 111 23.97 5.73 -28.22
N ARG A 112 25.04 5.02 -28.60
CA ARG A 112 25.80 5.32 -29.83
C ARG A 112 24.96 5.15 -31.08
N ALA A 113 24.06 4.14 -31.07
CA ALA A 113 23.20 3.83 -32.22
C ALA A 113 22.00 4.75 -32.32
N PHE A 114 21.36 5.09 -31.21
CA PHE A 114 20.03 5.75 -31.20
C PHE A 114 19.99 7.09 -30.45
N GLY A 115 21.03 7.44 -29.70
CA GLY A 115 21.11 8.69 -28.95
C GLY A 115 19.98 8.78 -27.90
N ASP A 116 19.39 9.95 -27.79
CA ASP A 116 18.26 10.27 -26.92
C ASP A 116 16.94 9.61 -27.33
N LYS A 117 16.87 9.10 -28.58
CA LYS A 117 15.69 8.41 -29.13
C LYS A 117 15.65 6.91 -28.80
N VAL A 118 16.54 6.42 -27.96
CA VAL A 118 16.61 4.98 -27.65
C VAL A 118 15.29 4.43 -27.09
N PHE A 119 14.57 5.20 -26.29
CA PHE A 119 13.29 4.78 -25.74
C PHE A 119 12.18 4.76 -26.80
N ASP A 120 12.18 5.72 -27.73
CA ASP A 120 11.25 5.72 -28.86
C ASP A 120 11.47 4.49 -29.76
N VAL A 121 12.74 4.11 -30.00
CA VAL A 121 13.08 2.90 -30.75
C VAL A 121 12.61 1.65 -30.02
N ILE A 122 12.79 1.55 -28.70
CA ILE A 122 12.29 0.42 -27.90
C ILE A 122 10.77 0.27 -28.02
N GLU A 123 10.04 1.39 -28.03
CA GLU A 123 8.57 1.40 -28.07
C GLU A 123 8.00 1.20 -29.48
N ALA A 124 8.49 1.95 -30.44
CA ALA A 124 7.90 2.03 -31.78
C ALA A 124 8.56 1.12 -32.83
N GLU A 125 9.87 0.91 -32.71
CA GLU A 125 10.67 0.20 -33.72
C GLU A 125 11.59 -0.87 -33.08
N PRO A 126 11.06 -1.81 -32.27
CA PRO A 126 11.89 -2.74 -31.48
C PRO A 126 12.79 -3.65 -32.34
N GLY A 127 12.44 -3.86 -33.60
CA GLY A 127 13.27 -4.64 -34.54
C GLY A 127 14.64 -4.02 -34.75
N ARG A 128 14.76 -2.69 -34.72
CA ARG A 128 16.03 -1.95 -34.89
C ARG A 128 17.03 -2.18 -33.75
N LEU A 129 16.57 -2.67 -32.60
CA LEU A 129 17.50 -3.03 -31.52
C LEU A 129 18.51 -4.10 -31.95
N GLN A 130 18.15 -4.93 -32.95
CA GLN A 130 19.02 -5.95 -33.49
C GLN A 130 20.12 -5.42 -34.41
N ASP A 131 20.02 -4.15 -34.85
CA ASP A 131 21.08 -3.45 -35.61
C ASP A 131 22.31 -3.16 -34.72
N VAL A 132 22.13 -3.28 -33.39
CA VAL A 132 23.22 -3.06 -32.43
C VAL A 132 23.99 -4.36 -32.19
N ASP A 133 25.30 -4.30 -32.47
CA ASP A 133 26.19 -5.46 -32.30
C ASP A 133 26.06 -6.12 -30.92
N GLY A 134 25.79 -7.42 -30.90
CA GLY A 134 25.60 -8.25 -29.72
C GLY A 134 24.15 -8.21 -29.15
N ILE A 135 23.19 -7.54 -29.80
CA ILE A 135 21.78 -7.58 -29.45
C ILE A 135 21.03 -8.46 -30.45
N GLY A 136 20.92 -9.73 -30.14
CA GLY A 136 20.08 -10.66 -30.91
C GLY A 136 18.61 -10.65 -30.48
N PRO A 137 17.72 -11.43 -31.14
CA PRO A 137 16.28 -11.41 -30.91
C PRO A 137 15.87 -11.59 -29.44
N VAL A 138 16.53 -12.51 -28.73
CA VAL A 138 16.24 -12.82 -27.33
C VAL A 138 16.52 -11.62 -26.42
N ARG A 139 17.63 -10.91 -26.66
CA ARG A 139 17.99 -9.74 -25.86
C ARG A 139 17.10 -8.56 -26.21
N ALA A 140 16.80 -8.34 -27.48
CA ALA A 140 15.86 -7.31 -27.93
C ALA A 140 14.49 -7.48 -27.25
N ASN A 141 13.95 -8.70 -27.24
CA ASN A 141 12.68 -8.98 -26.57
C ASN A 141 12.74 -8.72 -25.04
N ARG A 142 13.83 -9.08 -24.36
CA ARG A 142 14.00 -8.78 -22.93
C ARG A 142 14.03 -7.27 -22.65
N ILE A 143 14.63 -6.50 -23.55
CA ILE A 143 14.65 -5.03 -23.46
C ILE A 143 13.25 -4.46 -23.54
N VAL A 144 12.48 -4.90 -24.53
CA VAL A 144 11.11 -4.44 -24.77
C VAL A 144 10.21 -4.77 -23.56
N VAL A 145 10.26 -6.01 -23.10
CA VAL A 145 9.46 -6.46 -21.95
C VAL A 145 9.84 -5.68 -20.68
N GLY A 146 11.12 -5.58 -20.37
CA GLY A 146 11.57 -4.87 -19.16
C GLY A 146 11.25 -3.38 -19.21
N TRP A 147 11.31 -2.74 -20.38
CA TRP A 147 10.88 -1.35 -20.53
C TRP A 147 9.37 -1.19 -20.33
N ALA A 148 8.56 -2.08 -20.92
CA ALA A 148 7.10 -2.05 -20.78
C ALA A 148 6.68 -2.23 -19.31
N GLU A 149 7.28 -3.16 -18.57
CA GLU A 149 7.04 -3.35 -17.14
C GLU A 149 7.31 -2.06 -16.34
N GLN A 150 8.42 -1.39 -16.60
CA GLN A 150 8.77 -0.13 -15.92
C GLN A 150 7.83 1.03 -16.26
N LYS A 151 7.34 1.06 -17.50
CA LYS A 151 6.36 2.06 -17.95
C LYS A 151 5.04 1.91 -17.20
N VAL A 152 4.52 0.68 -17.10
CA VAL A 152 3.28 0.37 -16.36
C VAL A 152 3.40 0.80 -14.89
N VAL A 153 4.51 0.49 -14.22
CA VAL A 153 4.73 0.92 -12.82
C VAL A 153 4.68 2.44 -12.70
N ARG A 154 5.34 3.17 -13.60
CA ARG A 154 5.33 4.64 -13.57
C ARG A 154 3.93 5.21 -13.80
N GLU A 155 3.18 4.66 -14.75
CA GLU A 155 1.80 5.09 -15.04
C GLU A 155 0.88 4.88 -13.82
N ILE A 156 0.96 3.72 -13.18
CA ILE A 156 0.22 3.42 -11.95
C ILE A 156 0.60 4.42 -10.84
N MET A 157 1.87 4.67 -10.62
CA MET A 157 2.33 5.63 -9.60
C MET A 157 1.85 7.05 -9.90
N VAL A 158 1.86 7.47 -11.17
CA VAL A 158 1.31 8.78 -11.58
C VAL A 158 -0.19 8.85 -11.31
N PHE A 159 -0.94 7.81 -11.66
CA PHE A 159 -2.38 7.73 -11.39
C PHE A 159 -2.66 7.84 -9.87
N LEU A 160 -1.97 7.06 -9.05
CA LEU A 160 -2.15 7.07 -7.60
C LEU A 160 -1.82 8.46 -7.00
N HIS A 161 -0.73 9.07 -7.44
CA HIS A 161 -0.33 10.39 -6.97
C HIS A 161 -1.29 11.50 -7.40
N SER A 162 -1.85 11.45 -8.61
CA SER A 162 -2.83 12.44 -9.09
C SER A 162 -4.12 12.41 -8.27
N HIS A 163 -4.46 11.25 -7.69
CA HIS A 163 -5.59 11.10 -6.77
C HIS A 163 -5.19 11.27 -5.29
N GLY A 164 -4.02 11.86 -5.02
CA GLY A 164 -3.58 12.27 -3.68
C GLY A 164 -3.12 11.15 -2.78
N VAL A 165 -2.74 10.01 -3.36
CA VAL A 165 -2.11 8.91 -2.62
C VAL A 165 -0.64 9.25 -2.42
N GLY A 166 -0.19 9.35 -1.17
CA GLY A 166 1.22 9.57 -0.86
C GLY A 166 2.09 8.36 -1.23
N SER A 167 3.38 8.60 -1.53
CA SER A 167 4.30 7.61 -2.11
C SER A 167 4.34 6.28 -1.37
N ALA A 168 4.41 6.27 -0.04
CA ALA A 168 4.44 5.04 0.75
C ALA A 168 3.16 4.20 0.61
N ARG A 169 1.98 4.84 0.50
CA ARG A 169 0.71 4.14 0.27
C ARG A 169 0.61 3.66 -1.17
N ALA A 170 1.02 4.48 -2.14
CA ALA A 170 1.03 4.13 -3.56
C ALA A 170 1.89 2.88 -3.81
N VAL A 171 3.06 2.78 -3.20
CA VAL A 171 3.89 1.59 -3.27
C VAL A 171 3.17 0.35 -2.72
N ARG A 172 2.51 0.45 -1.56
CA ARG A 172 1.76 -0.67 -0.99
C ARG A 172 0.60 -1.11 -1.88
N ILE A 173 -0.15 -0.17 -2.44
CA ILE A 173 -1.24 -0.45 -3.40
C ILE A 173 -0.69 -1.21 -4.61
N TYR A 174 0.39 -0.68 -5.21
CA TYR A 174 1.04 -1.37 -6.33
C TYR A 174 1.55 -2.76 -5.97
N LYS A 175 2.16 -2.94 -4.80
CA LYS A 175 2.65 -4.25 -4.32
C LYS A 175 1.53 -5.27 -4.10
N THR A 176 0.35 -4.80 -3.70
CA THR A 176 -0.82 -5.67 -3.45
C THR A 176 -1.52 -6.07 -4.75
N TYR A 177 -1.73 -5.12 -5.68
CA TYR A 177 -2.55 -5.34 -6.86
C TYR A 177 -1.77 -5.39 -8.18
N GLY A 178 -0.48 -5.04 -8.18
CA GLY A 178 0.34 -5.04 -9.40
C GLY A 178 -0.24 -4.14 -10.50
N ALA A 179 -0.34 -4.70 -11.69
CA ALA A 179 -0.91 -4.02 -12.86
C ALA A 179 -2.39 -3.67 -12.71
N ASP A 180 -3.13 -4.43 -11.90
CA ASP A 180 -4.57 -4.25 -11.70
C ASP A 180 -4.91 -3.11 -10.74
N ALA A 181 -3.91 -2.43 -10.16
CA ALA A 181 -4.11 -1.39 -9.15
C ALA A 181 -5.06 -0.27 -9.62
N VAL A 182 -4.93 0.18 -10.86
CA VAL A 182 -5.79 1.23 -11.44
C VAL A 182 -7.21 0.75 -11.57
N GLN A 183 -7.41 -0.46 -12.09
CA GLN A 183 -8.72 -1.06 -12.27
C GLN A 183 -9.43 -1.25 -10.93
N VAL A 184 -8.77 -1.87 -9.96
CA VAL A 184 -9.31 -2.10 -8.61
C VAL A 184 -9.75 -0.80 -7.95
N MET A 185 -8.94 0.26 -8.07
CA MET A 185 -9.27 1.56 -7.49
C MET A 185 -10.42 2.25 -8.22
N SER A 186 -10.53 2.07 -9.53
CA SER A 186 -11.62 2.65 -10.33
C SER A 186 -12.95 1.93 -10.08
N GLU A 187 -12.92 0.62 -9.87
CA GLU A 187 -14.12 -0.18 -9.62
C GLU A 187 -14.61 -0.05 -8.17
N ASN A 188 -13.72 -0.24 -7.20
CA ASN A 188 -14.05 -0.15 -5.79
C ASN A 188 -12.84 0.23 -4.92
N PRO A 189 -12.61 1.53 -4.67
CA PRO A 189 -11.48 2.00 -3.87
C PRO A 189 -11.53 1.57 -2.40
N TYR A 190 -12.70 1.15 -1.88
CA TYR A 190 -12.84 0.68 -0.50
C TYR A 190 -12.20 -0.69 -0.26
N ARG A 191 -11.86 -1.43 -1.33
CA ARG A 191 -11.03 -2.63 -1.22
C ARG A 191 -9.67 -2.35 -0.57
N LEU A 192 -9.14 -1.13 -0.71
CA LEU A 192 -7.90 -0.71 -0.06
C LEU A 192 -7.96 -0.88 1.46
N ALA A 193 -9.10 -0.56 2.08
CA ALA A 193 -9.26 -0.67 3.54
C ALA A 193 -9.33 -2.12 4.01
N ARG A 194 -9.82 -3.02 3.17
CA ARG A 194 -9.94 -4.45 3.47
C ARG A 194 -8.62 -5.20 3.21
N ASP A 195 -7.98 -4.91 2.07
CA ASP A 195 -6.91 -5.73 1.53
C ASP A 195 -5.50 -5.24 1.95
N ILE A 196 -5.37 -3.97 2.41
CA ILE A 196 -4.06 -3.38 2.72
C ILE A 196 -3.97 -2.90 4.17
N ARG A 197 -3.19 -3.61 4.97
CA ARG A 197 -2.95 -3.23 6.36
C ARG A 197 -2.42 -1.78 6.47
N GLY A 198 -3.08 -0.97 7.31
CA GLY A 198 -2.73 0.44 7.56
C GLY A 198 -3.31 1.42 6.53
N ILE A 199 -4.24 0.96 5.69
CA ILE A 199 -5.19 1.82 4.97
C ILE A 199 -6.57 1.54 5.57
N GLY A 200 -7.06 2.43 6.43
CA GLY A 200 -8.41 2.34 6.99
C GLY A 200 -9.43 3.03 6.09
N PHE A 201 -10.72 2.87 6.46
CA PHE A 201 -11.86 3.45 5.74
C PHE A 201 -11.69 4.94 5.43
N LYS A 202 -11.35 5.78 6.42
CA LYS A 202 -11.17 7.24 6.23
C LYS A 202 -10.16 7.57 5.12
N THR A 203 -9.09 6.78 5.01
CA THR A 203 -8.09 6.97 3.94
C THR A 203 -8.62 6.51 2.58
N ALA A 204 -9.29 5.36 2.53
CA ALA A 204 -9.91 4.85 1.31
C ALA A 204 -11.02 5.79 0.83
N ASP A 205 -11.83 6.34 1.75
CA ASP A 205 -12.91 7.29 1.47
C ASP A 205 -12.37 8.61 0.88
N ALA A 206 -11.29 9.15 1.46
CA ALA A 206 -10.62 10.34 0.92
C ALA A 206 -10.07 10.13 -0.50
N ILE A 207 -9.62 8.92 -0.83
CA ILE A 207 -9.20 8.55 -2.19
C ILE A 207 -10.42 8.38 -3.11
N ALA A 208 -11.46 7.70 -2.64
CA ALA A 208 -12.70 7.48 -3.36
C ALA A 208 -13.37 8.80 -3.79
N MET A 209 -13.43 9.79 -2.88
CA MET A 209 -13.94 11.12 -3.19
C MET A 209 -13.15 11.80 -4.31
N LYS A 210 -11.82 11.64 -4.35
CA LYS A 210 -10.98 12.18 -5.43
C LYS A 210 -11.13 11.43 -6.74
N LEU A 211 -11.54 10.17 -6.70
CA LEU A 211 -11.90 9.37 -7.86
C LEU A 211 -13.33 9.67 -8.37
N GLY A 212 -14.06 10.57 -7.69
CA GLY A 212 -15.40 10.96 -8.08
C GLY A 212 -16.52 10.07 -7.55
N VAL A 213 -16.23 9.22 -6.55
CA VAL A 213 -17.27 8.43 -5.87
C VAL A 213 -18.15 9.37 -5.07
N GLU A 214 -19.46 9.35 -5.30
CA GLU A 214 -20.41 10.19 -4.60
C GLU A 214 -20.59 9.76 -3.14
N LYS A 215 -20.95 10.71 -2.26
CA LYS A 215 -21.20 10.43 -0.84
C LYS A 215 -22.26 9.37 -0.59
N THR A 216 -23.28 9.33 -1.44
CA THR A 216 -24.42 8.41 -1.38
C THR A 216 -24.20 7.13 -2.18
N ALA A 217 -23.06 6.96 -2.83
CA ALA A 217 -22.75 5.77 -3.61
C ALA A 217 -22.84 4.50 -2.75
N MET A 218 -23.55 3.49 -3.22
CA MET A 218 -23.80 2.26 -2.45
C MET A 218 -22.51 1.55 -2.04
N ILE A 219 -21.46 1.57 -2.88
CA ILE A 219 -20.14 1.01 -2.54
C ILE A 219 -19.51 1.69 -1.31
N ARG A 220 -19.75 3.00 -1.14
CA ARG A 220 -19.31 3.78 0.02
C ARG A 220 -20.09 3.40 1.27
N VAL A 221 -21.41 3.39 1.17
CA VAL A 221 -22.29 3.11 2.30
C VAL A 221 -22.08 1.69 2.82
N ARG A 222 -21.95 0.71 1.94
CA ARG A 222 -21.61 -0.67 2.28
C ARG A 222 -20.27 -0.79 3.02
N ALA A 223 -19.22 -0.16 2.50
CA ALA A 223 -17.93 -0.12 3.19
C ALA A 223 -18.01 0.59 4.54
N GLY A 224 -18.89 1.57 4.66
CA GLY A 224 -19.19 2.29 5.88
C GLY A 224 -19.84 1.45 6.97
N ILE A 225 -20.67 0.46 6.62
CA ILE A 225 -21.24 -0.52 7.59
C ILE A 225 -20.08 -1.30 8.25
N SER A 226 -19.19 -1.85 7.45
CA SER A 226 -18.02 -2.57 7.97
C SER A 226 -17.12 -1.66 8.81
N TYR A 227 -17.00 -0.38 8.44
CA TYR A 227 -16.24 0.61 9.19
C TYR A 227 -16.87 0.90 10.55
N ALA A 228 -18.20 1.12 10.62
CA ALA A 228 -18.92 1.36 11.87
C ALA A 228 -18.74 0.18 12.86
N LEU A 229 -18.82 -1.05 12.37
CA LEU A 229 -18.57 -2.24 13.18
C LEU A 229 -17.10 -2.35 13.62
N THR A 230 -16.15 -1.86 12.82
CA THR A 230 -14.73 -1.84 13.18
C THR A 230 -14.44 -0.79 14.26
N GLU A 231 -15.04 0.40 14.18
CA GLU A 231 -14.94 1.42 15.25
C GLU A 231 -15.49 0.88 16.58
N ALA A 232 -16.63 0.19 16.54
CA ALA A 232 -17.19 -0.46 17.73
C ALA A 232 -16.28 -1.57 18.28
N MET A 233 -15.60 -2.32 17.43
CA MET A 233 -14.61 -3.32 17.83
C MET A 233 -13.41 -2.68 18.55
N ASP A 234 -12.96 -1.52 18.11
CA ASP A 234 -11.87 -0.77 18.77
C ASP A 234 -12.29 -0.27 20.16
N GLU A 235 -13.60 -0.10 20.40
CA GLU A 235 -14.20 0.20 21.72
C GLU A 235 -14.45 -1.07 22.58
N GLY A 236 -14.16 -2.25 22.06
CA GLY A 236 -14.27 -3.53 22.76
C GLY A 236 -15.55 -4.34 22.47
N HIS A 237 -16.33 -3.95 21.46
CA HIS A 237 -17.57 -4.62 21.08
C HIS A 237 -17.32 -5.67 19.97
N CYS A 238 -17.73 -6.91 20.17
CA CYS A 238 -17.66 -7.94 19.11
C CYS A 238 -18.74 -7.78 18.05
N GLY A 239 -19.82 -7.09 18.36
CA GLY A 239 -20.95 -6.77 17.47
C GLY A 239 -21.79 -5.65 18.07
N LEU A 240 -22.67 -5.07 17.29
CA LEU A 240 -23.58 -4.01 17.73
C LEU A 240 -25.04 -4.42 17.65
N PRO A 241 -25.90 -3.95 18.58
CA PRO A 241 -27.33 -3.98 18.39
C PRO A 241 -27.72 -3.33 17.05
N THR A 242 -28.60 -3.98 16.29
CA THR A 242 -29.03 -3.47 14.97
C THR A 242 -29.61 -2.05 15.08
N ALA A 243 -30.29 -1.75 16.19
CA ALA A 243 -30.84 -0.43 16.45
C ALA A 243 -29.77 0.67 16.68
N GLU A 244 -28.58 0.32 17.11
CA GLU A 244 -27.48 1.24 17.34
C GLU A 244 -26.57 1.40 16.10
N LEU A 245 -26.48 0.37 15.25
CA LEU A 245 -25.63 0.39 14.07
C LEU A 245 -26.05 1.47 13.07
N ALA A 246 -27.36 1.60 12.79
CA ALA A 246 -27.84 2.55 11.81
C ALA A 246 -27.57 4.02 12.20
N PRO A 247 -27.88 4.48 13.43
CA PRO A 247 -27.52 5.83 13.89
C PRO A 247 -26.01 6.08 13.93
N LEU A 248 -25.20 5.08 14.32
CA LEU A 248 -23.77 5.19 14.31
C LEU A 248 -23.23 5.38 12.87
N ALA A 249 -23.70 4.57 11.93
CA ALA A 249 -23.30 4.68 10.53
C ALA A 249 -23.77 6.00 9.90
N GLU A 250 -24.97 6.50 10.23
CA GLU A 250 -25.47 7.80 9.80
C GLU A 250 -24.54 8.93 10.26
N GLY A 251 -24.14 8.94 11.53
CA GLY A 251 -23.20 9.92 12.08
C GLY A 251 -21.80 9.85 11.47
N LEU A 252 -21.33 8.66 11.11
CA LEU A 252 -20.00 8.46 10.52
C LEU A 252 -19.94 8.80 9.02
N LEU A 253 -21.03 8.56 8.29
CA LEU A 253 -21.06 8.65 6.82
C LEU A 253 -21.74 9.91 6.29
N ASP A 254 -22.54 10.56 7.12
CA ASP A 254 -23.39 11.72 6.74
C ASP A 254 -24.28 11.35 5.52
N VAL A 255 -25.04 10.26 5.66
CA VAL A 255 -25.98 9.75 4.64
C VAL A 255 -27.31 9.36 5.28
N PRO A 256 -28.44 9.41 4.53
CA PRO A 256 -29.75 9.04 5.04
C PRO A 256 -29.83 7.58 5.53
N GLN A 257 -30.63 7.34 6.56
CA GLN A 257 -30.78 6.04 7.21
C GLN A 257 -31.36 4.94 6.28
N ASP A 258 -32.18 5.30 5.32
CA ASP A 258 -32.75 4.38 4.33
C ASP A 258 -31.66 3.75 3.44
N LEU A 259 -30.64 4.53 3.06
CA LEU A 259 -29.48 4.02 2.35
C LEU A 259 -28.64 3.08 3.22
N ILE A 260 -28.52 3.37 4.51
CA ILE A 260 -27.80 2.52 5.46
C ILE A 260 -28.52 1.17 5.62
N CYS A 261 -29.85 1.18 5.77
CA CYS A 261 -30.64 -0.04 5.85
C CYS A 261 -30.48 -0.89 4.57
N THR A 262 -30.58 -0.25 3.40
CA THR A 262 -30.38 -0.94 2.11
C THR A 262 -28.98 -1.54 2.01
N ALA A 263 -27.95 -0.80 2.43
CA ALA A 263 -26.57 -1.28 2.43
C ALA A 263 -26.37 -2.45 3.40
N LEU A 264 -27.00 -2.39 4.57
CA LEU A 264 -26.93 -3.46 5.57
C LEU A 264 -27.56 -4.75 5.02
N ASP A 265 -28.72 -4.66 4.37
CA ASP A 265 -29.36 -5.82 3.74
C ASP A 265 -28.46 -6.47 2.68
N LEU A 266 -27.77 -5.67 1.87
CA LEU A 266 -26.79 -6.15 0.89
C LEU A 266 -25.59 -6.82 1.56
N GLU A 267 -25.03 -6.24 2.62
CA GLU A 267 -23.91 -6.82 3.35
C GLU A 267 -24.27 -8.13 4.06
N LEU A 268 -25.50 -8.24 4.56
CA LEU A 268 -26.06 -9.47 5.12
C LEU A 268 -26.24 -10.54 4.03
N ALA A 269 -26.77 -10.16 2.87
CA ALA A 269 -26.94 -11.08 1.73
C ALA A 269 -25.61 -11.63 1.21
N ASP A 270 -24.57 -10.77 1.15
CA ASP A 270 -23.22 -11.17 0.73
C ASP A 270 -22.42 -11.91 1.83
N GLY A 271 -22.95 -11.96 3.06
CA GLY A 271 -22.31 -12.63 4.21
C GLY A 271 -21.01 -11.96 4.69
N THR A 272 -20.83 -10.69 4.40
CA THR A 272 -19.73 -9.86 4.92
C THR A 272 -19.96 -9.45 6.37
N VAL A 273 -21.24 -9.28 6.74
CA VAL A 273 -21.72 -9.17 8.11
C VAL A 273 -22.72 -10.27 8.41
N ILE A 274 -22.91 -10.58 9.68
CA ILE A 274 -23.81 -11.64 10.15
C ILE A 274 -24.78 -11.05 11.16
N ALA A 275 -26.08 -11.32 10.99
CA ALA A 275 -27.08 -11.02 12.00
C ALA A 275 -27.27 -12.24 12.92
N ASP A 276 -27.24 -12.02 14.24
CA ASP A 276 -27.55 -13.02 15.26
C ASP A 276 -28.18 -12.34 16.48
N ARG A 277 -28.62 -13.11 17.43
CA ARG A 277 -29.23 -12.61 18.68
C ARG A 277 -28.36 -12.91 19.88
N LEU A 278 -28.20 -11.90 20.73
CA LEU A 278 -27.65 -12.04 22.06
C LEU A 278 -28.80 -11.89 23.08
N GLY A 279 -29.30 -13.02 23.55
CA GLY A 279 -30.55 -13.03 24.33
C GLY A 279 -31.73 -12.51 23.49
N GLU A 280 -32.37 -11.44 23.93
CA GLU A 280 -33.48 -10.80 23.23
C GLU A 280 -33.04 -9.74 22.19
N THR A 281 -31.77 -9.35 22.20
CA THR A 281 -31.26 -8.26 21.37
C THR A 281 -30.77 -8.77 20.01
N ALA A 282 -31.29 -8.24 18.91
CA ALA A 282 -30.78 -8.49 17.57
C ALA A 282 -29.50 -7.70 17.35
N CYS A 283 -28.44 -8.36 16.93
CA CYS A 283 -27.13 -7.78 16.75
C CYS A 283 -26.54 -8.08 15.36
N VAL A 284 -25.65 -7.22 14.90
CA VAL A 284 -24.89 -7.39 13.67
C VAL A 284 -23.42 -7.48 14.00
N PHE A 285 -22.71 -8.38 13.33
CA PHE A 285 -21.31 -8.72 13.57
C PHE A 285 -20.52 -8.68 12.26
N LEU A 286 -19.25 -8.31 12.34
CA LEU A 286 -18.31 -8.62 11.25
C LEU A 286 -18.16 -10.14 11.12
N ALA A 287 -18.35 -10.68 9.92
CA ALA A 287 -18.38 -12.13 9.70
C ALA A 287 -17.12 -12.85 10.16
N GLY A 288 -15.94 -12.24 10.00
CA GLY A 288 -14.66 -12.80 10.46
C GLY A 288 -14.60 -12.94 11.96
N LEU A 289 -15.01 -11.90 12.69
CA LEU A 289 -15.01 -11.88 14.15
C LEU A 289 -16.04 -12.84 14.72
N TYR A 290 -17.26 -12.84 14.18
CA TYR A 290 -18.32 -13.78 14.57
C TYR A 290 -17.89 -15.23 14.44
N ARG A 291 -17.27 -15.61 13.31
CA ARG A 291 -16.77 -16.98 13.10
C ARG A 291 -15.65 -17.34 14.06
N ALA A 292 -14.76 -16.39 14.36
CA ALA A 292 -13.68 -16.60 15.33
C ALA A 292 -14.23 -16.87 16.75
N GLU A 293 -15.18 -16.03 17.21
CA GLU A 293 -15.86 -16.19 18.51
C GLU A 293 -16.56 -17.56 18.62
N ARG A 294 -17.32 -17.95 17.58
CA ARG A 294 -17.97 -19.25 17.51
C ARG A 294 -16.98 -20.40 17.57
N ALA A 295 -15.90 -20.34 16.81
CA ALA A 295 -14.86 -21.36 16.79
C ALA A 295 -14.14 -21.49 18.15
N ILE A 296 -13.90 -20.38 18.84
CA ILE A 296 -13.33 -20.37 20.20
C ILE A 296 -14.29 -21.04 21.16
N ALA A 297 -15.57 -20.68 21.16
CA ALA A 297 -16.60 -21.26 22.02
C ALA A 297 -16.74 -22.78 21.80
N GLU A 298 -16.78 -23.24 20.56
CA GLU A 298 -16.86 -24.66 20.20
C GLU A 298 -15.63 -25.44 20.69
N ARG A 299 -14.42 -24.84 20.52
CA ARG A 299 -13.18 -25.44 21.02
C ARG A 299 -13.14 -25.55 22.53
N LEU A 300 -13.54 -24.50 23.24
CA LEU A 300 -13.63 -24.53 24.71
C LEU A 300 -14.61 -25.57 25.19
N LEU A 301 -15.80 -25.67 24.59
CA LEU A 301 -16.79 -26.71 24.91
C LEU A 301 -16.23 -28.12 24.66
N THR A 302 -15.46 -28.30 23.58
CA THR A 302 -14.82 -29.59 23.27
C THR A 302 -13.76 -29.93 24.31
N LEU A 303 -12.95 -28.96 24.75
CA LEU A 303 -11.95 -29.16 25.81
C LEU A 303 -12.59 -29.51 27.15
N ILE A 304 -13.69 -28.83 27.52
CA ILE A 304 -14.40 -29.09 28.78
C ILE A 304 -15.01 -30.52 28.81
N LYS A 305 -15.53 -30.98 27.66
CA LYS A 305 -16.13 -32.33 27.51
C LYS A 305 -15.09 -33.42 27.20
N GLY A 306 -13.89 -33.04 26.82
CA GLY A 306 -12.81 -33.97 26.47
C GLY A 306 -12.25 -34.69 27.67
N ARG A 307 -11.64 -35.88 27.40
CA ARG A 307 -10.81 -36.54 28.42
C ARG A 307 -9.50 -35.79 28.56
N LEU A 308 -9.03 -35.60 29.81
CA LEU A 308 -7.72 -35.02 30.07
C LEU A 308 -6.64 -35.86 29.36
N PRO A 309 -5.69 -35.25 28.66
CA PRO A 309 -4.62 -35.95 27.94
C PRO A 309 -3.59 -36.59 28.89
N TRP A 310 -3.72 -36.36 30.20
CA TRP A 310 -2.92 -36.96 31.28
C TRP A 310 -3.80 -37.77 32.22
N PRO A 311 -3.25 -38.81 32.90
CA PRO A 311 -3.96 -39.54 33.94
C PRO A 311 -4.34 -38.58 35.08
N TRP A 312 -5.37 -39.00 35.84
CA TRP A 312 -5.81 -38.21 37.00
C TRP A 312 -4.62 -37.92 37.94
N ILE A 313 -4.41 -36.64 38.21
CA ILE A 313 -3.35 -36.15 39.09
C ILE A 313 -3.96 -35.88 40.45
N ASP A 314 -3.44 -36.58 41.49
CA ASP A 314 -3.80 -36.36 42.88
C ASP A 314 -3.24 -35.00 43.35
N PRO A 315 -4.08 -34.00 43.65
CA PRO A 315 -3.62 -32.65 44.02
C PRO A 315 -2.73 -32.66 45.25
N ASP A 316 -3.01 -33.56 46.22
CA ASP A 316 -2.25 -33.66 47.49
C ASP A 316 -0.83 -34.21 47.28
N LYS A 317 -0.62 -34.95 46.21
CA LYS A 317 0.70 -35.43 45.81
C LYS A 317 1.43 -34.53 44.84
N ALA A 318 0.68 -33.72 44.07
CA ALA A 318 1.24 -32.84 43.04
C ALA A 318 1.76 -31.50 43.60
N ILE A 319 1.26 -31.06 44.75
CA ILE A 319 1.67 -29.81 45.40
C ILE A 319 2.36 -30.16 46.75
N PRO A 320 3.70 -30.29 46.75
CA PRO A 320 4.43 -30.52 48.00
C PRO A 320 4.29 -29.27 48.89
N GLY A 321 3.57 -29.38 50.00
CA GLY A 321 3.45 -28.30 50.98
C GLY A 321 2.04 -27.77 51.27
N SER A 322 0.97 -28.32 50.67
CA SER A 322 -0.41 -28.00 51.06
C SER A 322 -0.90 -28.82 52.28
N SER A 323 0.00 -29.19 53.17
CA SER A 323 -0.39 -29.75 54.45
C SER A 323 -1.10 -28.70 55.27
N SER A 324 -2.41 -28.83 55.40
CA SER A 324 -3.25 -28.09 56.32
C SER A 324 -2.62 -27.99 57.70
N ALA A 325 -2.24 -26.78 58.12
CA ALA A 325 -2.04 -26.51 59.53
C ALA A 325 -3.41 -26.64 60.23
N PRO A 326 -3.53 -27.42 61.30
CA PRO A 326 -4.76 -27.45 62.07
C PRO A 326 -4.92 -26.13 62.83
N VAL A 327 -6.14 -25.58 62.81
CA VAL A 327 -6.59 -24.43 63.58
C VAL A 327 -6.48 -24.70 65.06
#